data_b83a45dc3f2910fbc39977a83191e4ec
#
_entry.id   b83a45dc3f2910fbc39977a83191e4ec
#
_cell.length_a   1.000
_cell.length_b   1.000
_cell.length_c   1.000
_cell.angle_alpha   90.00
_cell.angle_beta   90.00
_cell.angle_gamma   90.00
#
_symmetry.space_group_name_H-M   'P 1'
#
loop_
_entity.id
_entity.type
_entity.pdbx_description
1 polymer ?
#
loop_
_entity_poly.entity_id
_entity_poly.type
_entity_poly.pdbx_seq_one_letter_code
_entity_poly.pdbx_strand_id
1 'polypeptide(L)'
;LIFRLGNAIMVPYINRDALALQMQLWGTGLLGLYNVMSGGAFATATVFALGVQPYINSSIIVQLLTVAIPSLERLARDGGEEGKKKIQSITRYATVAIAILQAVGYYFMMKNYNLLGQEGIWPALVIIVTLIAGSSFVMWMGEQVTEFGVGNGISIILFAGILSRIPNMVSGMVDGVQKWSAIKAGTMTLESLTSAGYTEAQAQAYLNGALAPWAIVLLVVGILALIAFIVFINDAERRIPVQYAKRQVGRKMYGGQSSTLPMKVNMSGVLPIIFAQSIASLPITVWTFIGMPKEGTISYSIYNAIDTKSVIYMVVYFIMIIGFSYFYSSIQFNPVEIAN
;
A
#
# COMPACT_ATOMS: atom_id res chain seq x y z
N LEU A 1 7.41 1.62 18.05
CA LEU A 1 8.63 0.95 18.51
C LEU A 1 8.60 -0.56 18.22
N ILE A 2 7.58 -1.31 18.65
CA ILE A 2 7.47 -2.78 18.44
C ILE A 2 7.55 -3.14 16.95
N PHE A 3 6.83 -2.40 16.08
CA PHE A 3 6.89 -2.59 14.62
C PHE A 3 8.32 -2.41 14.07
N ARG A 4 9.07 -1.44 14.58
CA ARG A 4 10.47 -1.21 14.17
C ARG A 4 11.40 -2.31 14.69
N LEU A 5 11.19 -2.80 15.91
CA LEU A 5 11.95 -3.94 16.43
C LEU A 5 11.71 -5.19 15.60
N GLY A 6 10.48 -5.49 15.22
CA GLY A 6 10.19 -6.62 14.33
C GLY A 6 10.81 -6.50 12.94
N ASN A 7 10.95 -5.26 12.41
CA ASN A 7 11.68 -5.01 11.17
C ASN A 7 13.20 -5.21 11.29
N ALA A 8 13.73 -5.36 12.49
CA ALA A 8 15.14 -5.72 12.72
C ALA A 8 15.36 -7.23 12.85
N ILE A 9 14.31 -8.01 13.13
CA ILE A 9 14.38 -9.47 13.27
C ILE A 9 14.30 -10.10 11.89
N MET A 10 15.31 -10.82 11.49
CA MET A 10 15.43 -11.43 10.17
C MET A 10 14.84 -12.83 10.13
N VAL A 11 14.27 -13.17 8.97
CA VAL A 11 13.88 -14.55 8.68
C VAL A 11 15.15 -15.37 8.39
N PRO A 12 15.36 -16.52 9.05
CA PRO A 12 16.50 -17.38 8.80
C PRO A 12 16.47 -17.97 7.38
N TYR A 13 17.60 -18.49 6.93
CA TYR A 13 17.79 -19.16 5.64
C TYR A 13 17.62 -18.27 4.40
N ILE A 14 17.59 -16.95 4.49
CA ILE A 14 17.56 -16.02 3.36
C ILE A 14 18.90 -15.28 3.25
N ASN A 15 19.47 -15.24 2.04
CA ASN A 15 20.70 -14.50 1.75
C ASN A 15 20.37 -13.01 1.55
N ARG A 16 20.71 -12.19 2.55
CA ARG A 16 20.39 -10.76 2.58
C ARG A 16 21.15 -9.95 1.55
N ASP A 17 22.42 -10.25 1.36
CA ASP A 17 23.28 -9.46 0.47
C ASP A 17 22.82 -9.64 -0.97
N ALA A 18 22.49 -10.88 -1.36
CA ALA A 18 21.89 -11.17 -2.65
C ALA A 18 20.51 -10.50 -2.81
N LEU A 19 19.68 -10.53 -1.77
CA LEU A 19 18.35 -9.88 -1.79
C LEU A 19 18.47 -8.36 -1.89
N ALA A 20 19.39 -7.73 -1.18
CA ALA A 20 19.62 -6.29 -1.22
C ALA A 20 20.05 -5.83 -2.62
N LEU A 21 20.93 -6.58 -3.28
CA LEU A 21 21.32 -6.34 -4.67
C LEU A 21 20.13 -6.49 -5.64
N GLN A 22 19.34 -7.55 -5.47
CA GLN A 22 18.18 -7.82 -6.31
C GLN A 22 17.09 -6.74 -6.12
N MET A 23 16.91 -6.23 -4.91
CA MET A 23 15.97 -5.16 -4.61
C MET A 23 16.34 -3.83 -5.26
N GLN A 24 17.62 -3.57 -5.57
CA GLN A 24 18.00 -2.40 -6.35
C GLN A 24 17.45 -2.46 -7.78
N LEU A 25 17.36 -3.65 -8.36
CA LEU A 25 16.77 -3.89 -9.68
C LEU A 25 15.24 -3.80 -9.66
N TRP A 26 14.61 -4.30 -8.59
CA TRP A 26 13.16 -4.33 -8.42
C TRP A 26 12.57 -3.05 -7.81
N GLY A 27 13.40 -2.15 -7.30
CA GLY A 27 12.99 -1.02 -6.46
C GLY A 27 12.03 -0.01 -7.11
N THR A 28 11.90 -0.04 -8.43
CA THR A 28 11.01 0.86 -9.18
C THR A 28 9.67 0.21 -9.60
N GLY A 29 9.46 -1.08 -9.27
CA GLY A 29 8.26 -1.82 -9.61
C GLY A 29 7.32 -2.03 -8.41
N LEU A 30 6.37 -2.97 -8.58
CA LEU A 30 5.41 -3.37 -7.55
C LEU A 30 6.09 -3.81 -6.25
N LEU A 31 7.19 -4.57 -6.35
CA LEU A 31 7.95 -5.03 -5.19
C LEU A 31 8.57 -3.86 -4.41
N GLY A 32 8.95 -2.79 -5.10
CA GLY A 32 9.36 -1.53 -4.47
C GLY A 32 8.24 -0.89 -3.65
N LEU A 33 7.01 -0.90 -4.17
CA LEU A 33 5.84 -0.41 -3.45
C LEU A 33 5.55 -1.24 -2.19
N TYR A 34 5.57 -2.59 -2.29
CA TYR A 34 5.46 -3.47 -1.12
C TYR A 34 6.54 -3.17 -0.08
N ASN A 35 7.76 -2.93 -0.53
CA ASN A 35 8.86 -2.56 0.33
C ASN A 35 8.65 -1.21 1.04
N VAL A 36 8.03 -0.23 0.36
CA VAL A 36 7.67 1.05 0.98
C VAL A 36 6.60 0.85 2.04
N MET A 37 5.53 0.10 1.73
CA MET A 37 4.40 -0.14 2.65
C MET A 37 4.80 -0.97 3.88
N SER A 38 5.75 -1.91 3.72
CA SER A 38 6.32 -2.68 4.84
C SER A 38 7.37 -1.92 5.65
N GLY A 39 7.68 -0.66 5.29
CA GLY A 39 8.72 0.13 5.97
C GLY A 39 10.13 -0.38 5.74
N GLY A 40 10.38 -1.09 4.63
CA GLY A 40 11.68 -1.70 4.28
C GLY A 40 11.82 -3.17 4.70
N ALA A 41 10.85 -3.72 5.42
CA ALA A 41 10.86 -5.10 5.90
C ALA A 41 10.93 -6.14 4.77
N PHE A 42 10.31 -5.84 3.63
CA PHE A 42 10.30 -6.72 2.46
C PHE A 42 11.71 -6.90 1.86
N ALA A 43 12.45 -5.80 1.69
CA ALA A 43 13.80 -5.80 1.13
C ALA A 43 14.85 -6.43 2.05
N THR A 44 14.60 -6.43 3.35
CA THR A 44 15.51 -7.00 4.36
C THR A 44 15.08 -8.39 4.80
N ALA A 45 14.01 -8.95 4.21
CA ALA A 45 13.45 -10.25 4.57
C ALA A 45 13.29 -10.44 6.08
N THR A 46 12.60 -9.51 6.73
CA THR A 46 12.33 -9.57 8.16
C THR A 46 11.02 -10.30 8.46
N VAL A 47 10.77 -10.59 9.72
CA VAL A 47 9.53 -11.25 10.18
C VAL A 47 8.29 -10.49 9.71
N PHE A 48 8.37 -9.16 9.57
CA PHE A 48 7.28 -8.32 9.07
C PHE A 48 7.35 -8.01 7.57
N ALA A 49 8.03 -8.86 6.77
CA ALA A 49 8.17 -8.63 5.33
C ALA A 49 6.83 -8.53 4.60
N LEU A 50 5.82 -9.32 4.97
CA LEU A 50 4.45 -9.20 4.44
C LEU A 50 3.70 -7.97 4.97
N GLY A 51 4.14 -7.42 6.11
CA GLY A 51 3.53 -6.24 6.73
C GLY A 51 2.03 -6.39 6.99
N VAL A 52 1.28 -5.36 6.66
CA VAL A 52 -0.18 -5.26 6.82
C VAL A 52 -0.94 -5.73 5.58
N GLN A 53 -0.24 -6.04 4.48
CA GLN A 53 -0.84 -6.35 3.17
C GLN A 53 -1.88 -7.49 3.21
N PRO A 54 -1.63 -8.64 3.86
CA PRO A 54 -2.64 -9.71 3.94
C PRO A 54 -3.94 -9.24 4.59
N TYR A 55 -3.85 -8.40 5.61
CA TYR A 55 -5.02 -7.85 6.29
C TYR A 55 -5.78 -6.85 5.40
N ILE A 56 -5.08 -5.96 4.71
CA ILE A 56 -5.70 -5.00 3.79
C ILE A 56 -6.45 -5.75 2.70
N ASN A 57 -5.81 -6.72 2.04
CA ASN A 57 -6.44 -7.51 0.98
C ASN A 57 -7.66 -8.28 1.49
N SER A 58 -7.55 -8.89 2.67
CA SER A 58 -8.64 -9.62 3.34
C SER A 58 -9.81 -8.70 3.67
N SER A 59 -9.54 -7.54 4.27
CA SER A 59 -10.56 -6.56 4.62
C SER A 59 -11.33 -6.08 3.38
N ILE A 60 -10.63 -5.86 2.27
CA ILE A 60 -11.22 -5.49 0.98
C ILE A 60 -12.13 -6.62 0.47
N ILE A 61 -11.62 -7.85 0.43
CA ILE A 61 -12.38 -9.01 -0.06
C ILE A 61 -13.63 -9.21 0.79
N VAL A 62 -13.52 -9.18 2.12
CA VAL A 62 -14.67 -9.34 3.01
C VAL A 62 -15.66 -8.19 2.83
N GLN A 63 -15.20 -6.95 2.66
CA GLN A 63 -16.07 -5.79 2.43
C GLN A 63 -16.83 -5.91 1.09
N LEU A 64 -16.18 -6.38 0.03
CA LEU A 64 -16.87 -6.66 -1.24
C LEU A 64 -17.87 -7.82 -1.11
N LEU A 65 -17.51 -8.87 -0.36
CA LEU A 65 -18.41 -9.99 -0.08
C LEU A 65 -19.62 -9.59 0.76
N THR A 66 -19.50 -8.62 1.66
CA THR A 66 -20.67 -8.11 2.43
C THR A 66 -21.69 -7.42 1.55
N VAL A 67 -21.29 -6.90 0.38
CA VAL A 67 -22.20 -6.32 -0.61
C VAL A 67 -22.76 -7.39 -1.56
N ALA A 68 -21.91 -8.37 -1.92
CA ALA A 68 -22.28 -9.41 -2.90
C ALA A 68 -23.15 -10.52 -2.30
N ILE A 69 -23.01 -10.83 -1.01
CA ILE A 69 -23.68 -11.95 -0.34
C ILE A 69 -24.75 -11.41 0.62
N PRO A 70 -26.07 -11.65 0.35
CA PRO A 70 -27.15 -11.10 1.17
C PRO A 70 -27.12 -11.52 2.65
N SER A 71 -26.56 -12.69 2.98
CA SER A 71 -26.40 -13.12 4.37
C SER A 71 -25.36 -12.32 5.14
N LEU A 72 -24.28 -11.91 4.47
CA LEU A 72 -23.25 -11.05 5.05
C LEU A 72 -23.72 -9.58 5.11
N GLU A 73 -24.50 -9.14 4.13
CA GLU A 73 -25.11 -7.81 4.14
C GLU A 73 -26.05 -7.64 5.35
N ARG A 74 -26.93 -8.60 5.59
CA ARG A 74 -27.80 -8.61 6.79
C ARG A 74 -26.98 -8.60 8.08
N LEU A 75 -25.91 -9.37 8.12
CA LEU A 75 -25.03 -9.41 9.29
C LEU A 75 -24.34 -8.06 9.53
N ALA A 76 -23.99 -7.34 8.45
CA ALA A 76 -23.37 -6.03 8.53
C ALA A 76 -24.34 -4.90 8.95
N ARG A 77 -25.58 -4.94 8.45
CA ARG A 77 -26.58 -3.89 8.67
C ARG A 77 -27.41 -4.17 9.93
N ASP A 78 -27.96 -5.38 10.06
CA ASP A 78 -28.94 -5.73 11.09
C ASP A 78 -28.29 -6.32 12.34
N GLY A 79 -27.04 -6.82 12.23
CA GLY A 79 -26.36 -7.53 13.31
C GLY A 79 -25.81 -6.64 14.43
N GLY A 80 -25.89 -5.32 14.32
CA GLY A 80 -25.37 -4.39 15.32
C GLY A 80 -23.90 -4.65 15.69
N GLU A 81 -23.57 -4.55 16.99
CA GLU A 81 -22.19 -4.79 17.48
C GLU A 81 -21.75 -6.27 17.35
N GLU A 82 -22.66 -7.22 17.50
CA GLU A 82 -22.34 -8.65 17.31
C GLU A 82 -22.04 -8.97 15.84
N GLY A 83 -22.80 -8.38 14.91
CA GLY A 83 -22.57 -8.52 13.48
C GLY A 83 -21.20 -7.98 13.06
N LYS A 84 -20.82 -6.81 13.55
CA LYS A 84 -19.49 -6.22 13.32
C LYS A 84 -18.37 -7.13 13.83
N LYS A 85 -18.50 -7.69 15.06
CA LYS A 85 -17.53 -8.64 15.64
C LYS A 85 -17.40 -9.91 14.81
N LYS A 86 -18.50 -10.45 14.27
CA LYS A 86 -18.47 -11.62 13.38
C LYS A 86 -17.76 -11.31 12.07
N ILE A 87 -18.05 -10.17 11.44
CA ILE A 87 -17.35 -9.73 10.21
C ILE A 87 -15.85 -9.55 10.48
N GLN A 88 -15.48 -8.95 11.60
CA GLN A 88 -14.07 -8.82 12.00
C GLN A 88 -13.41 -10.19 12.17
N SER A 89 -14.09 -11.18 12.76
CA SER A 89 -13.58 -12.54 12.88
C SER A 89 -13.38 -13.21 11.51
N ILE A 90 -14.33 -13.04 10.58
CA ILE A 90 -14.19 -13.51 9.20
C ILE A 90 -12.97 -12.87 8.54
N THR A 91 -12.77 -11.58 8.72
CA THR A 91 -11.60 -10.84 8.19
C THR A 91 -10.30 -11.39 8.75
N ARG A 92 -10.23 -11.73 10.05
CA ARG A 92 -9.05 -12.36 10.66
C ARG A 92 -8.71 -13.71 10.03
N TYR A 93 -9.71 -14.60 9.88
CA TYR A 93 -9.48 -15.89 9.22
C TYR A 93 -9.06 -15.75 7.76
N ALA A 94 -9.70 -14.86 7.02
CA ALA A 94 -9.34 -14.55 5.65
C ALA A 94 -7.90 -13.97 5.56
N THR A 95 -7.50 -13.14 6.54
CA THR A 95 -6.14 -12.59 6.63
C THR A 95 -5.10 -13.70 6.77
N VAL A 96 -5.34 -14.68 7.64
CA VAL A 96 -4.42 -15.81 7.82
C VAL A 96 -4.32 -16.63 6.54
N ALA A 97 -5.46 -16.90 5.87
CA ALA A 97 -5.48 -17.64 4.61
C ALA A 97 -4.69 -16.92 3.50
N ILE A 98 -4.88 -15.60 3.37
CA ILE A 98 -4.13 -14.78 2.40
C ILE A 98 -2.65 -14.69 2.79
N ALA A 99 -2.33 -14.58 4.09
CA ALA A 99 -0.94 -14.58 4.57
C ALA A 99 -0.22 -15.88 4.22
N ILE A 100 -0.88 -17.04 4.34
CA ILE A 100 -0.32 -18.33 3.92
C ILE A 100 0.01 -18.30 2.42
N LEU A 101 -0.94 -17.86 1.59
CA LEU A 101 -0.77 -17.79 0.14
C LEU A 101 0.40 -16.87 -0.23
N GLN A 102 0.46 -15.68 0.39
CA GLN A 102 1.54 -14.71 0.13
C GLN A 102 2.90 -15.19 0.68
N ALA A 103 2.94 -15.86 1.84
CA ALA A 103 4.17 -16.42 2.40
C ALA A 103 4.74 -17.52 1.53
N VAL A 104 3.89 -18.42 1.01
CA VAL A 104 4.27 -19.45 0.05
C VAL A 104 4.81 -18.81 -1.22
N GLY A 105 4.13 -17.80 -1.74
CA GLY A 105 4.61 -17.06 -2.92
C GLY A 105 5.94 -16.35 -2.69
N TYR A 106 6.12 -15.73 -1.53
CA TYR A 106 7.39 -15.12 -1.16
C TYR A 106 8.53 -16.14 -1.11
N TYR A 107 8.28 -17.33 -0.56
CA TYR A 107 9.25 -18.43 -0.55
C TYR A 107 9.62 -18.86 -1.98
N PHE A 108 8.64 -19.08 -2.87
CA PHE A 108 8.92 -19.45 -4.25
C PHE A 108 9.68 -18.35 -5.00
N MET A 109 9.35 -17.10 -4.76
CA MET A 109 10.09 -15.96 -5.30
C MET A 109 11.57 -16.03 -4.85
N MET A 110 11.84 -16.19 -3.56
CA MET A 110 13.20 -16.30 -3.04
C MET A 110 13.95 -17.49 -3.66
N LYS A 111 13.26 -18.62 -3.86
CA LYS A 111 13.83 -19.82 -4.48
C LYS A 111 14.17 -19.58 -5.96
N ASN A 112 13.26 -19.01 -6.74
CA ASN A 112 13.45 -18.77 -8.17
C ASN A 112 14.62 -17.83 -8.48
N TYR A 113 14.91 -16.91 -7.58
CA TYR A 113 16.03 -15.97 -7.72
C TYR A 113 17.31 -16.39 -6.99
N ASN A 114 17.39 -17.67 -6.51
CA ASN A 114 18.52 -18.20 -5.77
C ASN A 114 18.94 -17.34 -4.55
N LEU A 115 17.94 -16.80 -3.86
CA LEU A 115 18.14 -15.95 -2.67
C LEU A 115 18.09 -16.75 -1.36
N LEU A 116 17.89 -18.07 -1.42
CA LEU A 116 17.87 -18.95 -0.28
C LEU A 116 19.32 -19.35 0.09
N GLY A 117 19.65 -19.27 1.37
CA GLY A 117 20.94 -19.77 1.89
C GLY A 117 20.99 -21.29 2.00
N GLN A 118 19.83 -21.93 2.20
CA GLN A 118 19.67 -23.38 2.22
C GLN A 118 18.33 -23.75 1.60
N GLU A 119 18.34 -24.81 0.77
CA GLU A 119 17.11 -25.38 0.19
C GLU A 119 16.68 -26.61 0.98
N GLY A 120 15.38 -26.78 1.13
CA GLY A 120 14.80 -27.95 1.81
C GLY A 120 13.39 -27.68 2.33
N ILE A 121 12.72 -28.76 2.77
CA ILE A 121 11.36 -28.66 3.34
C ILE A 121 11.40 -27.91 4.68
N TRP A 122 12.41 -28.14 5.49
CA TRP A 122 12.53 -27.49 6.81
C TRP A 122 12.75 -25.97 6.70
N PRO A 123 13.71 -25.44 5.92
CA PRO A 123 13.82 -24.01 5.68
C PRO A 123 12.54 -23.39 5.10
N ALA A 124 11.87 -24.07 4.15
CA ALA A 124 10.60 -23.61 3.59
C ALA A 124 9.54 -23.42 4.67
N LEU A 125 9.35 -24.42 5.53
CA LEU A 125 8.36 -24.38 6.61
C LEU A 125 8.68 -23.25 7.60
N VAL A 126 9.94 -23.10 8.00
CA VAL A 126 10.37 -22.05 8.93
C VAL A 126 10.11 -20.67 8.33
N ILE A 127 10.47 -20.41 7.07
CA ILE A 127 10.24 -19.14 6.39
C ILE A 127 8.76 -18.83 6.35
N ILE A 128 7.94 -19.77 5.86
CA ILE A 128 6.48 -19.58 5.68
C ILE A 128 5.82 -19.31 7.04
N VAL A 129 6.07 -20.13 8.06
CA VAL A 129 5.47 -19.96 9.39
C VAL A 129 5.91 -18.65 10.04
N THR A 130 7.16 -18.26 9.89
CA THR A 130 7.67 -16.98 10.44
C THR A 130 6.96 -15.77 9.80
N LEU A 131 6.78 -15.80 8.48
CA LEU A 131 6.09 -14.72 7.78
C LEU A 131 4.59 -14.63 8.13
N ILE A 132 3.92 -15.78 8.27
CA ILE A 132 2.51 -15.84 8.70
C ILE A 132 2.37 -15.31 10.13
N ALA A 133 3.24 -15.76 11.04
CA ALA A 133 3.24 -15.30 12.43
C ALA A 133 3.49 -13.79 12.53
N GLY A 134 4.44 -13.28 11.75
CA GLY A 134 4.73 -11.85 11.69
C GLY A 134 3.55 -11.02 11.19
N SER A 135 2.92 -11.43 10.09
CA SER A 135 1.75 -10.74 9.55
C SER A 135 0.54 -10.80 10.50
N SER A 136 0.29 -11.94 11.13
CA SER A 136 -0.78 -12.11 12.12
C SER A 136 -0.55 -11.24 13.36
N PHE A 137 0.71 -11.09 13.79
CA PHE A 137 1.06 -10.22 14.89
C PHE A 137 0.86 -8.74 14.54
N VAL A 138 1.24 -8.31 13.33
CA VAL A 138 1.02 -6.94 12.85
C VAL A 138 -0.48 -6.63 12.75
N MET A 139 -1.29 -7.58 12.27
CA MET A 139 -2.75 -7.46 12.24
C MET A 139 -3.30 -7.24 13.66
N TRP A 140 -2.94 -8.12 14.61
CA TRP A 140 -3.36 -8.01 16.00
C TRP A 140 -2.94 -6.67 16.62
N MET A 141 -1.70 -6.23 16.37
CA MET A 141 -1.23 -4.93 16.85
C MET A 141 -2.04 -3.77 16.26
N GLY A 142 -2.41 -3.84 14.98
CA GLY A 142 -3.27 -2.84 14.33
C GLY A 142 -4.66 -2.77 14.95
N GLU A 143 -5.25 -3.92 15.30
CA GLU A 143 -6.54 -4.00 15.97
C GLU A 143 -6.47 -3.42 17.39
N GLN A 144 -5.42 -3.74 18.16
CA GLN A 144 -5.22 -3.17 19.49
C GLN A 144 -5.07 -1.64 19.45
N VAL A 145 -4.35 -1.11 18.47
CA VAL A 145 -4.23 0.35 18.28
C VAL A 145 -5.57 0.97 17.89
N THR A 146 -6.41 0.27 17.13
CA THR A 146 -7.76 0.75 16.79
C THR A 146 -8.70 0.74 17.99
N GLU A 147 -8.61 -0.28 18.84
CA GLU A 147 -9.50 -0.47 19.99
C GLU A 147 -9.14 0.44 21.17
N PHE A 148 -7.85 0.57 21.49
CA PHE A 148 -7.35 1.30 22.67
C PHE A 148 -6.61 2.60 22.33
N GLY A 149 -6.38 2.88 21.06
CA GLY A 149 -5.62 4.05 20.59
C GLY A 149 -6.48 5.12 19.95
N VAL A 150 -5.88 5.87 19.03
CA VAL A 150 -6.52 6.97 18.30
C VAL A 150 -6.65 6.60 16.82
N GLY A 151 -7.87 6.60 16.31
CA GLY A 151 -8.14 6.39 14.88
C GLY A 151 -7.94 4.95 14.41
N ASN A 152 -7.62 4.78 13.14
CA ASN A 152 -7.42 3.46 12.53
C ASN A 152 -5.99 2.97 12.73
N GLY A 153 -5.79 1.92 13.53
CA GLY A 153 -4.46 1.38 13.87
C GLY A 153 -3.66 0.88 12.67
N ILE A 154 -4.33 0.32 11.65
CA ILE A 154 -3.68 -0.10 10.41
C ILE A 154 -3.09 1.10 9.67
N SER A 155 -3.84 2.19 9.57
CA SER A 155 -3.37 3.43 8.96
C SER A 155 -2.17 4.02 9.72
N ILE A 156 -2.19 3.94 11.06
CA ILE A 156 -1.07 4.38 11.90
C ILE A 156 0.19 3.53 11.66
N ILE A 157 0.05 2.20 11.52
CA ILE A 157 1.17 1.31 11.23
C ILE A 157 1.74 1.61 9.83
N LEU A 158 0.90 1.80 8.81
CA LEU A 158 1.33 2.20 7.47
C LEU A 158 2.05 3.55 7.50
N PHE A 159 1.49 4.53 8.17
CA PHE A 159 2.09 5.85 8.34
C PHE A 159 3.47 5.74 9.02
N ALA A 160 3.57 4.98 10.10
CA ALA A 160 4.84 4.74 10.80
C ALA A 160 5.86 4.04 9.90
N GLY A 161 5.43 3.08 9.06
CA GLY A 161 6.25 2.42 8.06
C GLY A 161 6.85 3.40 7.05
N ILE A 162 6.01 4.26 6.47
CA ILE A 162 6.43 5.27 5.50
C ILE A 162 7.35 6.31 6.16
N LEU A 163 6.96 6.84 7.33
CA LEU A 163 7.73 7.85 8.06
C LEU A 163 9.12 7.33 8.45
N SER A 164 9.22 6.05 8.74
CA SER A 164 10.49 5.41 9.12
C SER A 164 11.54 5.43 8.01
N ARG A 165 11.15 5.70 6.76
CA ARG A 165 12.05 5.79 5.61
C ARG A 165 12.53 7.21 5.31
N ILE A 166 12.00 8.22 5.99
CA ILE A 166 12.43 9.62 5.80
C ILE A 166 13.95 9.79 5.99
N PRO A 167 14.60 9.20 7.03
CA PRO A 167 16.04 9.32 7.16
C PRO A 167 16.82 8.81 5.94
N ASN A 168 16.41 7.66 5.38
CA ASN A 168 17.02 7.10 4.17
C ASN A 168 16.76 7.96 2.93
N MET A 169 15.60 8.58 2.86
CA MET A 169 15.24 9.51 1.79
C MET A 169 16.10 10.79 1.86
N VAL A 170 16.28 11.32 3.06
CA VAL A 170 17.14 12.49 3.28
C VAL A 170 18.61 12.16 2.96
N SER A 171 19.15 11.02 3.41
CA SER A 171 20.51 10.60 3.05
C SER A 171 20.66 10.43 1.54
N GLY A 172 19.70 9.83 0.85
CA GLY A 172 19.70 9.72 -0.60
C GLY A 172 19.67 11.07 -1.33
N MET A 173 18.96 12.06 -0.79
CA MET A 173 18.99 13.44 -1.31
C MET A 173 20.36 14.09 -1.14
N VAL A 174 20.99 13.92 0.04
CA VAL A 174 22.34 14.42 0.31
C VAL A 174 23.35 13.78 -0.63
N ASP A 175 23.30 12.46 -0.80
CA ASP A 175 24.15 11.73 -1.74
C ASP A 175 23.94 12.21 -3.19
N GLY A 176 22.68 12.48 -3.57
CA GLY A 176 22.34 13.04 -4.88
C GLY A 176 22.97 14.40 -5.14
N VAL A 177 23.00 15.29 -4.12
CA VAL A 177 23.66 16.60 -4.21
C VAL A 177 25.18 16.46 -4.30
N GLN A 178 25.77 15.55 -3.51
CA GLN A 178 27.21 15.30 -3.56
C GLN A 178 27.63 14.79 -4.94
N LYS A 179 26.88 13.86 -5.53
CA LYS A 179 27.09 13.38 -6.91
C LYS A 179 26.99 14.53 -7.91
N TRP A 180 25.95 15.36 -7.81
CA TRP A 180 25.78 16.50 -8.68
C TRP A 180 26.95 17.49 -8.59
N SER A 181 27.41 17.81 -7.37
CA SER A 181 28.55 18.68 -7.15
C SER A 181 29.86 18.10 -7.72
N ALA A 182 30.08 16.80 -7.57
CA ALA A 182 31.24 16.08 -8.11
C ALA A 182 31.23 16.03 -9.65
N ILE A 183 30.07 15.85 -10.26
CA ILE A 183 29.91 15.91 -11.73
C ILE A 183 30.19 17.33 -12.24
N LYS A 184 29.66 18.35 -11.56
CA LYS A 184 29.87 19.76 -11.94
C LYS A 184 31.34 20.20 -11.76
N ALA A 185 32.03 19.63 -10.78
CA ALA A 185 33.47 19.86 -10.55
C ALA A 185 34.35 19.06 -11.54
N GLY A 186 33.78 18.22 -12.41
CA GLY A 186 34.54 17.40 -13.33
C GLY A 186 35.31 16.23 -12.70
N THR A 187 35.12 16.00 -11.39
CA THR A 187 35.81 14.93 -10.66
C THR A 187 35.13 13.56 -10.87
N MET A 188 33.89 13.55 -11.36
CA MET A 188 33.12 12.33 -11.58
C MET A 188 32.55 12.33 -13.00
N THR A 189 33.17 11.54 -13.86
CA THR A 189 32.80 11.35 -15.26
C THR A 189 32.50 9.89 -15.53
N LEU A 190 31.86 9.59 -16.68
CA LEU A 190 31.62 8.21 -17.11
C LEU A 190 32.92 7.40 -17.16
N GLU A 191 33.99 8.02 -17.69
CA GLU A 191 35.31 7.38 -17.81
C GLU A 191 35.96 7.10 -16.45
N SER A 192 35.80 7.98 -15.47
CA SER A 192 36.34 7.76 -14.13
C SER A 192 35.62 6.61 -13.40
N LEU A 193 34.33 6.44 -13.63
CA LEU A 193 33.56 5.32 -13.04
C LEU A 193 33.85 3.99 -13.75
N THR A 194 33.98 3.98 -15.07
CA THR A 194 34.36 2.76 -15.81
C THR A 194 35.77 2.32 -15.50
N SER A 195 36.72 3.26 -15.31
CA SER A 195 38.07 2.94 -14.86
C SER A 195 38.11 2.41 -13.41
N ALA A 196 37.10 2.76 -12.58
CA ALA A 196 36.93 2.23 -11.21
C ALA A 196 36.25 0.86 -11.19
N GLY A 197 35.96 0.25 -12.36
CA GLY A 197 35.40 -1.11 -12.47
C GLY A 197 33.87 -1.19 -12.57
N TYR A 198 33.16 -0.07 -12.71
CA TYR A 198 31.72 -0.08 -12.99
C TYR A 198 31.45 -0.39 -14.46
N THR A 199 30.41 -1.17 -14.74
CA THR A 199 29.92 -1.31 -16.12
C THR A 199 29.32 0.02 -16.60
N GLU A 200 29.31 0.27 -17.91
CA GLU A 200 28.74 1.51 -18.48
C GLU A 200 27.30 1.77 -18.00
N ALA A 201 26.47 0.72 -17.96
CA ALA A 201 25.09 0.82 -17.46
C ALA A 201 25.02 1.21 -15.97
N GLN A 202 25.92 0.68 -15.14
CA GLN A 202 26.00 1.01 -13.73
C GLN A 202 26.53 2.46 -13.53
N ALA A 203 27.54 2.84 -14.29
CA ALA A 203 28.09 4.19 -14.26
C ALA A 203 27.04 5.24 -14.67
N GLN A 204 26.26 4.93 -15.71
CA GLN A 204 25.19 5.81 -16.18
C GLN A 204 24.04 5.90 -15.17
N ALA A 205 23.65 4.77 -14.58
CA ALA A 205 22.64 4.75 -13.50
C ALA A 205 23.11 5.55 -12.28
N TYR A 206 24.38 5.49 -11.93
CA TYR A 206 24.99 6.25 -10.85
C TYR A 206 24.96 7.77 -11.11
N LEU A 207 25.33 8.19 -12.34
CA LEU A 207 25.28 9.60 -12.77
C LEU A 207 23.86 10.14 -12.83
N ASN A 208 22.89 9.33 -13.30
CA ASN A 208 21.48 9.70 -13.34
C ASN A 208 20.87 9.89 -11.93
N GLY A 209 21.51 9.37 -10.88
CA GLY A 209 21.15 9.59 -9.49
C GLY A 209 21.57 10.94 -8.93
N ALA A 210 22.23 11.79 -9.72
CA ALA A 210 22.63 13.14 -9.32
C ALA A 210 21.41 14.08 -9.25
N LEU A 211 21.27 14.80 -8.14
CA LEU A 211 20.16 15.72 -7.91
C LEU A 211 20.70 17.15 -7.72
N ALA A 212 20.29 18.05 -8.58
CA ALA A 212 20.62 19.46 -8.41
C ALA A 212 19.98 20.02 -7.11
N PRO A 213 20.63 20.88 -6.34
CA PRO A 213 20.09 21.42 -5.09
C PRO A 213 18.72 22.09 -5.25
N TRP A 214 18.51 22.81 -6.34
CA TRP A 214 17.22 23.45 -6.63
C TRP A 214 16.09 22.41 -6.88
N ALA A 215 16.42 21.24 -7.45
CA ALA A 215 15.45 20.17 -7.68
C ALA A 215 14.96 19.56 -6.35
N ILE A 216 15.83 19.49 -5.33
CA ILE A 216 15.43 19.04 -4.00
C ILE A 216 14.47 20.04 -3.35
N VAL A 217 14.77 21.34 -3.45
CA VAL A 217 13.87 22.39 -2.94
C VAL A 217 12.49 22.28 -3.61
N LEU A 218 12.47 22.16 -4.95
CA LEU A 218 11.23 22.01 -5.71
C LEU A 218 10.47 20.73 -5.32
N LEU A 219 11.17 19.63 -5.12
CA LEU A 219 10.59 18.35 -4.67
C LEU A 219 9.95 18.48 -3.28
N VAL A 220 10.67 19.07 -2.31
CA VAL A 220 10.15 19.27 -0.94
C VAL A 220 8.94 20.21 -0.96
N VAL A 221 9.01 21.33 -1.67
CA VAL A 221 7.90 22.28 -1.81
C VAL A 221 6.72 21.60 -2.51
N GLY A 222 6.97 20.80 -3.55
CA GLY A 222 5.95 20.03 -4.26
C GLY A 222 5.24 19.02 -3.36
N ILE A 223 5.97 18.29 -2.52
CA ILE A 223 5.38 17.35 -1.54
C ILE A 223 4.52 18.10 -0.52
N LEU A 224 5.01 19.20 0.03
CA LEU A 224 4.25 20.01 0.99
C LEU A 224 2.98 20.60 0.37
N ALA A 225 3.06 21.10 -0.85
CA ALA A 225 1.92 21.61 -1.59
C ALA A 225 0.89 20.52 -1.88
N LEU A 226 1.35 19.31 -2.24
CA LEU A 226 0.49 18.15 -2.47
C LEU A 226 -0.21 17.70 -1.19
N ILE A 227 0.49 17.65 -0.06
CA ILE A 227 -0.10 17.34 1.25
C ILE A 227 -1.16 18.38 1.61
N ALA A 228 -0.85 19.67 1.49
CA ALA A 228 -1.80 20.74 1.76
C ALA A 228 -3.04 20.65 0.86
N PHE A 229 -2.86 20.34 -0.42
CA PHE A 229 -3.96 20.13 -1.36
C PHE A 229 -4.85 18.94 -0.98
N ILE A 230 -4.25 17.80 -0.61
CA ILE A 230 -4.99 16.61 -0.17
C ILE A 230 -5.80 16.91 1.09
N VAL A 231 -5.20 17.57 2.08
CA VAL A 231 -5.89 17.96 3.32
C VAL A 231 -7.05 18.90 3.00
N PHE A 232 -6.84 19.91 2.15
CA PHE A 232 -7.88 20.84 1.72
C PHE A 232 -9.08 20.14 1.07
N ILE A 233 -8.83 19.16 0.19
CA ILE A 233 -9.91 18.39 -0.47
C ILE A 233 -10.63 17.46 0.51
N ASN A 234 -9.88 16.83 1.45
CA ASN A 234 -10.49 15.93 2.45
C ASN A 234 -11.35 16.66 3.48
N ASP A 235 -11.01 17.90 3.80
CA ASP A 235 -11.76 18.74 4.73
C ASP A 235 -12.87 19.54 4.03
N ALA A 236 -12.88 19.58 2.69
CA ALA A 236 -13.88 20.29 1.93
C ALA A 236 -15.27 19.67 2.11
N GLU A 237 -16.25 20.49 2.47
CA GLU A 237 -17.65 20.11 2.69
C GLU A 237 -18.58 20.85 1.71
N ARG A 238 -19.51 20.09 1.12
CA ARG A 238 -20.63 20.64 0.38
C ARG A 238 -21.85 20.69 1.31
N ARG A 239 -22.36 21.89 1.61
CA ARG A 239 -23.54 22.08 2.45
C ARG A 239 -24.80 22.09 1.59
N ILE A 240 -25.67 21.11 1.79
CA ILE A 240 -26.96 21.00 1.11
C ILE A 240 -28.03 21.59 2.03
N PRO A 241 -28.79 22.60 1.60
CA PRO A 241 -29.88 23.14 2.42
C PRO A 241 -31.03 22.13 2.49
N VAL A 242 -31.41 21.73 3.69
CA VAL A 242 -32.56 20.86 3.97
C VAL A 242 -33.69 21.72 4.58
N GLN A 243 -34.87 21.68 3.98
CA GLN A 243 -36.05 22.33 4.51
C GLN A 243 -36.92 21.32 5.25
N TYR A 244 -37.02 21.47 6.56
CA TYR A 244 -37.95 20.66 7.34
C TYR A 244 -39.38 21.20 7.18
N ALA A 245 -40.36 20.31 7.02
CA ALA A 245 -41.76 20.67 6.96
C ALA A 245 -42.18 21.36 8.29
N LYS A 246 -42.96 22.44 8.16
CA LYS A 246 -43.52 23.13 9.33
C LYS A 246 -44.46 22.19 10.07
N ARG A 247 -44.21 21.94 11.35
CA ARG A 247 -45.06 21.09 12.18
C ARG A 247 -45.97 21.96 13.03
N GLN A 248 -47.28 21.74 12.91
CA GLN A 248 -48.28 22.41 13.74
C GLN A 248 -48.54 21.56 14.97
N VAL A 249 -48.24 22.12 16.15
CA VAL A 249 -48.56 21.49 17.43
C VAL A 249 -49.53 22.40 18.12
N GLY A 250 -50.83 22.03 18.08
CA GLY A 250 -51.93 22.84 18.58
C GLY A 250 -52.13 24.15 17.80
N ARG A 251 -52.28 25.28 18.50
CA ARG A 251 -52.46 26.61 17.88
C ARG A 251 -51.15 27.32 17.49
N LYS A 252 -49.98 26.74 17.80
CA LYS A 252 -48.67 27.36 17.51
C LYS A 252 -48.01 26.65 16.32
N MET A 253 -47.67 27.42 15.28
CA MET A 253 -46.78 26.97 14.20
C MET A 253 -45.35 27.08 14.64
N TYR A 254 -44.64 25.95 14.78
CA TYR A 254 -43.21 25.93 14.90
C TYR A 254 -42.63 25.96 13.49
N GLY A 255 -42.00 27.10 13.15
CA GLY A 255 -41.40 27.32 11.81
C GLY A 255 -40.23 26.41 11.58
N GLY A 256 -40.15 25.86 10.38
CA GLY A 256 -39.04 25.05 9.96
C GLY A 256 -37.71 25.82 10.02
N GLN A 257 -36.81 25.37 10.86
CA GLN A 257 -35.42 25.81 10.81
C GLN A 257 -34.79 25.24 9.53
N SER A 258 -34.24 26.09 8.70
CA SER A 258 -33.40 25.62 7.58
C SER A 258 -32.09 25.06 8.18
N SER A 259 -31.93 23.76 8.12
CA SER A 259 -30.69 23.09 8.48
C SER A 259 -29.89 22.79 7.22
N THR A 260 -28.59 22.72 7.33
CA THR A 260 -27.71 22.31 6.24
C THR A 260 -27.11 20.94 6.57
N LEU A 261 -27.20 20.01 5.60
CA LEU A 261 -26.54 18.70 5.70
C LEU A 261 -25.10 18.85 5.14
N PRO A 262 -24.06 18.77 5.99
CA PRO A 262 -22.69 18.82 5.50
C PRO A 262 -22.31 17.48 4.88
N MET A 263 -21.93 17.49 3.62
CA MET A 263 -21.42 16.32 2.91
C MET A 263 -19.96 16.55 2.56
N LYS A 264 -19.08 15.62 2.91
CA LYS A 264 -17.67 15.68 2.50
C LYS A 264 -17.54 15.50 1.01
N VAL A 265 -16.68 16.27 0.35
CA VAL A 265 -16.40 16.14 -1.08
C VAL A 265 -15.75 14.79 -1.39
N ASN A 266 -14.83 14.34 -0.53
CA ASN A 266 -14.23 13.02 -0.62
C ASN A 266 -14.81 12.10 0.47
N MET A 267 -15.93 11.42 0.16
CA MET A 267 -16.59 10.49 1.07
C MET A 267 -15.91 9.13 1.12
N SER A 268 -15.30 8.70 0.02
CA SER A 268 -14.68 7.37 -0.10
C SER A 268 -13.26 7.32 0.50
N GLY A 269 -12.63 8.46 0.74
CA GLY A 269 -11.30 8.53 1.33
C GLY A 269 -10.22 7.86 0.47
N VAL A 270 -9.36 7.09 1.10
CA VAL A 270 -8.23 6.39 0.47
C VAL A 270 -8.61 4.97 -0.02
N LEU A 271 -9.77 4.44 0.39
CA LEU A 271 -10.16 3.04 0.14
C LEU A 271 -10.20 2.66 -1.35
N PRO A 272 -10.75 3.48 -2.27
CA PRO A 272 -10.74 3.15 -3.69
C PRO A 272 -9.35 2.96 -4.29
N ILE A 273 -8.38 3.74 -3.81
CA ILE A 273 -6.98 3.63 -4.25
C ILE A 273 -6.39 2.30 -3.81
N ILE A 274 -6.65 1.90 -2.55
CA ILE A 274 -6.18 0.63 -2.00
C ILE A 274 -6.83 -0.55 -2.72
N PHE A 275 -8.14 -0.47 -3.05
CA PHE A 275 -8.86 -1.48 -3.80
C PHE A 275 -8.29 -1.65 -5.21
N ALA A 276 -8.17 -0.55 -5.93
CA ALA A 276 -7.58 -0.56 -7.27
C ALA A 276 -6.16 -1.15 -7.24
N GLN A 277 -5.34 -0.74 -6.28
CA GLN A 277 -3.98 -1.24 -6.09
C GLN A 277 -3.95 -2.75 -5.85
N SER A 278 -4.79 -3.24 -4.96
CA SER A 278 -4.84 -4.67 -4.61
C SER A 278 -5.21 -5.53 -5.81
N ILE A 279 -6.21 -5.11 -6.58
CA ILE A 279 -6.64 -5.87 -7.77
C ILE A 279 -5.65 -5.73 -8.92
N ALA A 280 -5.14 -4.53 -9.19
CA ALA A 280 -4.17 -4.31 -10.25
C ALA A 280 -2.84 -5.03 -10.00
N SER A 281 -2.49 -5.28 -8.74
CA SER A 281 -1.27 -6.00 -8.38
C SER A 281 -1.40 -7.52 -8.47
N LEU A 282 -2.62 -8.09 -8.47
CA LEU A 282 -2.82 -9.55 -8.49
C LEU A 282 -2.14 -10.25 -9.68
N PRO A 283 -2.28 -9.81 -10.94
CA PRO A 283 -1.66 -10.49 -12.06
C PRO A 283 -0.13 -10.55 -11.96
N ILE A 284 0.49 -9.43 -11.57
CA ILE A 284 1.95 -9.36 -11.40
C ILE A 284 2.39 -10.25 -10.24
N THR A 285 1.63 -10.28 -9.15
CA THR A 285 1.91 -11.13 -8.00
C THR A 285 1.88 -12.61 -8.39
N VAL A 286 0.88 -13.03 -9.18
CA VAL A 286 0.80 -14.41 -9.69
C VAL A 286 2.00 -14.75 -10.56
N TRP A 287 2.42 -13.86 -11.47
CA TRP A 287 3.61 -14.09 -12.29
C TRP A 287 4.90 -14.16 -11.48
N THR A 288 5.01 -13.35 -10.42
CA THR A 288 6.17 -13.40 -9.51
C THR A 288 6.28 -14.78 -8.84
N PHE A 289 5.16 -15.46 -8.58
CA PHE A 289 5.13 -16.79 -7.99
C PHE A 289 5.44 -17.90 -8.98
N ILE A 290 4.93 -17.80 -10.21
CA ILE A 290 5.14 -18.80 -11.26
C ILE A 290 6.55 -18.70 -11.86
N GLY A 291 7.15 -17.53 -11.84
CA GLY A 291 8.41 -17.18 -12.48
C GLY A 291 8.19 -16.20 -13.64
N MET A 292 9.20 -15.39 -13.93
CA MET A 292 9.11 -14.43 -15.04
C MET A 292 9.01 -15.15 -16.38
N PRO A 293 8.10 -14.71 -17.26
CA PRO A 293 7.99 -15.29 -18.60
C PRO A 293 9.23 -14.98 -19.43
N LYS A 294 9.61 -15.91 -20.33
CA LYS A 294 10.77 -15.75 -21.21
C LYS A 294 10.52 -14.67 -22.25
N GLU A 295 11.56 -13.89 -22.55
CA GLU A 295 11.53 -12.89 -23.61
C GLU A 295 11.11 -13.52 -24.95
N GLY A 296 10.30 -12.79 -25.72
CA GLY A 296 9.77 -13.26 -27.01
C GLY A 296 8.49 -14.11 -26.93
N THR A 297 7.97 -14.38 -25.73
CA THR A 297 6.70 -15.10 -25.56
C THR A 297 5.53 -14.10 -25.46
N ILE A 298 4.32 -14.52 -25.89
CA ILE A 298 3.09 -13.71 -25.71
C ILE A 298 2.89 -13.36 -24.23
N SER A 299 3.20 -14.29 -23.33
CA SER A 299 3.16 -14.08 -21.87
C SER A 299 4.09 -12.94 -21.43
N TYR A 300 5.24 -12.76 -22.06
CA TYR A 300 6.16 -11.66 -21.78
C TYR A 300 5.60 -10.31 -22.23
N SER A 301 4.92 -10.26 -23.36
CA SER A 301 4.25 -9.04 -23.84
C SER A 301 3.10 -8.63 -22.92
N ILE A 302 2.33 -9.61 -22.41
CA ILE A 302 1.26 -9.36 -21.44
C ILE A 302 1.86 -8.89 -20.11
N TYR A 303 2.94 -9.53 -19.64
CA TYR A 303 3.64 -9.11 -18.42
C TYR A 303 4.11 -7.66 -18.51
N ASN A 304 4.77 -7.28 -19.62
CA ASN A 304 5.23 -5.91 -19.83
C ASN A 304 4.08 -4.89 -19.93
N ALA A 305 2.93 -5.29 -20.48
CA ALA A 305 1.75 -4.42 -20.55
C ALA A 305 1.14 -4.15 -19.17
N ILE A 306 1.23 -5.13 -18.26
CA ILE A 306 0.68 -5.07 -16.89
C ILE A 306 1.72 -4.56 -15.89
N ASP A 307 3.01 -4.48 -16.27
CA ASP A 307 4.06 -3.97 -15.38
C ASP A 307 3.72 -2.52 -14.93
N THR A 308 4.02 -2.23 -13.68
CA THR A 308 3.77 -0.92 -13.06
C THR A 308 4.40 0.26 -13.78
N LYS A 309 5.41 0.01 -14.62
CA LYS A 309 6.06 1.01 -15.48
C LYS A 309 5.31 1.27 -16.79
N SER A 310 4.36 0.41 -17.14
CA SER A 310 3.62 0.52 -18.39
C SER A 310 2.57 1.63 -18.33
N VAL A 311 2.44 2.37 -19.44
CA VAL A 311 1.36 3.35 -19.61
C VAL A 311 -0.02 2.68 -19.54
N ILE A 312 -0.13 1.44 -20.05
CA ILE A 312 -1.37 0.65 -20.00
C ILE A 312 -1.77 0.38 -18.55
N TYR A 313 -0.82 -0.05 -17.71
CA TYR A 313 -1.09 -0.23 -16.28
C TYR A 313 -1.58 1.07 -15.64
N MET A 314 -0.93 2.19 -15.91
CA MET A 314 -1.30 3.49 -15.35
C MET A 314 -2.74 3.89 -15.73
N VAL A 315 -3.13 3.70 -16.99
CA VAL A 315 -4.49 4.02 -17.47
C VAL A 315 -5.53 3.09 -16.84
N VAL A 316 -5.26 1.78 -16.82
CA VAL A 316 -6.16 0.79 -16.21
C VAL A 316 -6.32 1.06 -14.71
N TYR A 317 -5.23 1.32 -14.01
CA TYR A 317 -5.22 1.64 -12.58
C TYR A 317 -6.05 2.91 -12.30
N PHE A 318 -5.89 3.95 -13.11
CA PHE A 318 -6.67 5.19 -12.99
C PHE A 318 -8.18 4.95 -13.18
N ILE A 319 -8.56 4.19 -14.23
CA ILE A 319 -9.95 3.81 -14.47
C ILE A 319 -10.52 3.01 -13.29
N MET A 320 -9.73 2.07 -12.74
CA MET A 320 -10.14 1.29 -11.58
C MET A 320 -10.37 2.17 -10.34
N ILE A 321 -9.50 3.16 -10.08
CA ILE A 321 -9.70 4.10 -8.96
C ILE A 321 -11.03 4.83 -9.11
N ILE A 322 -11.34 5.34 -10.30
CA ILE A 322 -12.63 6.03 -10.56
C ILE A 322 -13.80 5.07 -10.35
N GLY A 323 -13.72 3.86 -10.91
CA GLY A 323 -14.75 2.83 -10.77
C GLY A 323 -15.02 2.45 -9.31
N PHE A 324 -13.97 2.21 -8.54
CA PHE A 324 -14.10 1.90 -7.11
C PHE A 324 -14.55 3.09 -6.28
N SER A 325 -14.15 4.31 -6.63
CA SER A 325 -14.62 5.52 -5.96
C SER A 325 -16.13 5.69 -6.14
N TYR A 326 -16.62 5.49 -7.37
CA TYR A 326 -18.06 5.52 -7.66
C TYR A 326 -18.82 4.39 -6.92
N PHE A 327 -18.32 3.17 -7.01
CA PHE A 327 -18.90 2.00 -6.35
C PHE A 327 -18.98 2.19 -4.82
N TYR A 328 -17.89 2.60 -4.18
CA TYR A 328 -17.84 2.81 -2.75
C TYR A 328 -18.76 3.96 -2.30
N SER A 329 -18.77 5.06 -3.04
CA SER A 329 -19.66 6.20 -2.77
C SER A 329 -21.13 5.79 -2.87
N SER A 330 -21.52 4.95 -3.84
CA SER A 330 -22.91 4.49 -4.00
C SER A 330 -23.38 3.54 -2.90
N ILE A 331 -22.44 2.77 -2.30
CA ILE A 331 -22.75 1.88 -1.17
C ILE A 331 -22.87 2.67 0.13
N GLN A 332 -21.94 3.60 0.35
CA GLN A 332 -21.89 4.35 1.60
C GLN A 332 -23.00 5.40 1.69
N PHE A 333 -23.47 5.88 0.56
CA PHE A 333 -24.47 6.92 0.46
C PHE A 333 -25.72 6.37 -0.22
N ASN A 334 -26.69 5.93 0.59
CA ASN A 334 -28.01 5.55 0.11
C ASN A 334 -28.94 6.79 0.19
N PRO A 335 -29.21 7.48 -0.93
CA PRO A 335 -30.00 8.72 -0.91
C PRO A 335 -31.44 8.51 -0.41
N VAL A 336 -31.98 7.29 -0.58
CA VAL A 336 -33.34 6.93 -0.15
C VAL A 336 -33.41 6.83 1.37
N GLU A 337 -32.38 6.26 2.01
CA GLU A 337 -32.32 6.09 3.47
C GLU A 337 -32.08 7.42 4.19
N ILE A 338 -31.40 8.37 3.53
CA ILE A 338 -31.14 9.71 4.09
C ILE A 338 -32.35 10.63 3.89
N ALA A 339 -33.18 10.39 2.86
CA ALA A 339 -34.36 11.19 2.56
C ALA A 339 -35.58 10.81 3.41
N ASN A 340 -35.64 9.63 4.01
CA ASN A 340 -36.67 9.13 4.92
C ASN A 340 -36.30 9.39 6.38
#